data_08f2408a30b155be35d630cc8c75dad8
#
_entry.id   08f2408a30b155be35d630cc8c75dad8
#
_cell.length_a   1.000
_cell.length_b   1.000
_cell.length_c   1.000
_cell.angle_alpha   90.00
_cell.angle_beta   90.00
_cell.angle_gamma   90.00
#
_symmetry.space_group_name_H-M   'P 1'
#
loop_
_entity.id
_entity.type
_entity.pdbx_description
1 polymer ?
#
loop_
_entity_poly.entity_id
_entity_poly.type
_entity_poly.pdbx_seq_one_letter_code
_entity_poly.pdbx_strand_id
1 'polypeptide(L)'
;MLPNRIRKILLEEAARDYPMTRRILARLPGVPVEVIQDREALKGSGHDRHLWLAEAKATLLLAVQKGPFWRPCPGTRGYICCGYQVLQVTVNCPMDCTYCILQGYVNVPAITVFVNVEDLLAELEARWAETPNRVWRLGTGEFGDSLALDGLMGLNELLIPRFAGRRQAILEIKSKWSRLEHLLSLGPNPQVIFAWSLNPQEIIPGEEKGAASLKMRLEAAARAVAAGFRVAFHFDPLIYFPGWEAAYQRTVEQLGAAVPSEAIAWISLGGLRFLPPLRQLIFQRFPRSRIAAQEMVLAPDGKLRYFKGLRVEMYARLREWLTRATPEALLYLCMESPRVWAEVFGFTPDGEGLSHLLDGRVLPRP
;
A
#
# COMPACT_ATOMS: atom_id res chain seq x y z
N MET A 1 -1.27 -17.82 7.09
CA MET A 1 -2.20 -18.31 6.10
C MET A 1 -3.46 -17.45 6.17
N LEU A 2 -3.58 -16.47 5.23
CA LEU A 2 -4.70 -15.50 5.25
C LEU A 2 -6.07 -16.11 4.92
N PRO A 3 -6.20 -17.13 4.02
CA PRO A 3 -7.49 -17.76 3.76
C PRO A 3 -8.19 -18.29 5.01
N ASN A 4 -7.44 -18.81 5.97
CA ASN A 4 -8.00 -19.37 7.21
C ASN A 4 -8.58 -18.32 8.17
N ARG A 5 -8.43 -17.02 7.87
CA ARG A 5 -9.05 -15.95 8.66
C ARG A 5 -10.45 -15.59 8.18
N ILE A 6 -10.77 -15.85 6.91
CA ILE A 6 -12.10 -15.56 6.37
C ILE A 6 -13.08 -16.61 6.91
N ARG A 7 -14.07 -16.14 7.65
CA ARG A 7 -15.09 -16.96 8.32
C ARG A 7 -16.45 -16.86 7.66
N LYS A 8 -16.66 -15.82 6.85
CA LYS A 8 -17.94 -15.53 6.19
C LYS A 8 -17.68 -14.81 4.88
N ILE A 9 -18.47 -15.13 3.88
CA ILE A 9 -18.52 -14.42 2.60
C ILE A 9 -19.90 -13.78 2.46
N LEU A 10 -19.93 -12.47 2.22
CA LEU A 10 -21.10 -11.76 1.75
C LEU A 10 -20.96 -11.61 0.23
N LEU A 11 -22.02 -11.98 -0.49
CA LEU A 11 -22.03 -11.92 -1.94
C LEU A 11 -23.16 -11.01 -2.42
N GLU A 12 -22.83 -9.87 -3.02
CA GLU A 12 -23.84 -9.09 -3.72
C GLU A 12 -24.44 -9.92 -4.87
N GLU A 13 -25.76 -9.93 -4.99
CA GLU A 13 -26.45 -10.68 -6.06
C GLU A 13 -25.87 -10.33 -7.44
N ALA A 14 -25.61 -9.04 -7.70
CA ALA A 14 -25.00 -8.55 -8.93
C ALA A 14 -23.54 -9.06 -9.16
N ALA A 15 -22.87 -9.55 -8.12
CA ALA A 15 -21.50 -10.06 -8.20
C ALA A 15 -21.41 -11.56 -8.51
N ARG A 16 -22.53 -12.29 -8.54
CA ARG A 16 -22.61 -13.76 -8.57
C ARG A 16 -21.90 -14.37 -9.77
N ASP A 17 -22.11 -13.84 -10.96
CA ASP A 17 -21.70 -14.47 -12.21
C ASP A 17 -20.33 -14.08 -12.73
N TYR A 18 -19.60 -13.24 -12.01
CA TYR A 18 -18.27 -12.83 -12.42
C TYR A 18 -17.23 -13.97 -12.29
N PRO A 19 -16.29 -14.07 -13.24
CA PRO A 19 -15.23 -15.09 -13.18
C PRO A 19 -14.42 -15.04 -11.88
N MET A 20 -14.14 -13.84 -11.37
CA MET A 20 -13.41 -13.65 -10.11
C MET A 20 -14.20 -14.16 -8.91
N THR A 21 -15.51 -14.01 -8.88
CA THR A 21 -16.39 -14.60 -7.84
C THR A 21 -16.24 -16.10 -7.82
N ARG A 22 -16.38 -16.77 -8.96
CA ARG A 22 -16.23 -18.23 -9.07
C ARG A 22 -14.83 -18.68 -8.62
N ARG A 23 -13.79 -17.96 -9.01
CA ARG A 23 -12.40 -18.24 -8.60
C ARG A 23 -12.23 -18.17 -7.08
N ILE A 24 -12.75 -17.11 -6.44
CA ILE A 24 -12.62 -16.90 -4.99
C ILE A 24 -13.40 -17.98 -4.23
N LEU A 25 -14.64 -18.26 -4.62
CA LEU A 25 -15.47 -19.28 -3.95
C LEU A 25 -14.84 -20.68 -4.06
N ALA A 26 -14.26 -21.04 -5.21
CA ALA A 26 -13.56 -22.31 -5.38
C ALA A 26 -12.31 -22.43 -4.49
N ARG A 27 -11.69 -21.32 -4.10
CA ARG A 27 -10.50 -21.29 -3.22
C ARG A 27 -10.82 -21.16 -1.73
N LEU A 28 -12.09 -20.97 -1.39
CA LEU A 28 -12.58 -20.91 0.00
C LEU A 28 -13.70 -21.94 0.24
N PRO A 29 -13.46 -23.24 -0.05
CA PRO A 29 -14.49 -24.26 0.14
C PRO A 29 -14.87 -24.33 1.62
N GLY A 30 -16.17 -24.47 1.90
CA GLY A 30 -16.70 -24.59 3.26
C GLY A 30 -16.84 -23.30 4.05
N VAL A 31 -16.44 -22.14 3.51
CA VAL A 31 -16.76 -20.85 4.11
C VAL A 31 -18.21 -20.49 3.81
N PRO A 32 -19.05 -20.18 4.83
CA PRO A 32 -20.46 -19.84 4.61
C PRO A 32 -20.60 -18.60 3.71
N VAL A 33 -21.50 -18.69 2.72
CA VAL A 33 -21.83 -17.61 1.78
C VAL A 33 -23.25 -17.14 2.06
N GLU A 34 -23.38 -15.85 2.34
CA GLU A 34 -24.67 -15.16 2.45
C GLU A 34 -24.84 -14.21 1.28
N VAL A 35 -25.91 -14.39 0.54
CA VAL A 35 -26.26 -13.50 -0.58
C VAL A 35 -26.99 -12.27 -0.06
N ILE A 36 -26.57 -11.10 -0.49
CA ILE A 36 -27.19 -9.82 -0.15
C ILE A 36 -27.56 -9.06 -1.43
N GLN A 37 -28.56 -8.20 -1.36
CA GLN A 37 -29.00 -7.41 -2.52
C GLN A 37 -28.00 -6.28 -2.81
N ASP A 38 -27.61 -5.51 -1.79
CA ASP A 38 -26.67 -4.42 -1.92
C ASP A 38 -25.92 -4.20 -0.58
N ARG A 39 -24.62 -3.90 -0.67
CA ARG A 39 -23.77 -3.55 0.49
C ARG A 39 -24.19 -2.26 1.20
N GLU A 40 -25.02 -1.40 0.56
CA GLU A 40 -25.50 -0.18 1.20
C GLU A 40 -26.28 -0.49 2.49
N ALA A 41 -26.99 -1.63 2.53
CA ALA A 41 -27.69 -2.09 3.74
C ALA A 41 -26.74 -2.44 4.91
N LEU A 42 -25.44 -2.64 4.63
CA LEU A 42 -24.43 -2.95 5.65
C LEU A 42 -23.81 -1.69 6.25
N LYS A 43 -24.06 -0.51 5.67
CA LYS A 43 -23.50 0.76 6.15
C LYS A 43 -24.17 1.18 7.45
N GLY A 44 -23.34 1.45 8.42
CA GLY A 44 -23.58 2.39 9.51
C GLY A 44 -24.81 2.20 10.38
N SER A 45 -25.00 1.11 11.07
CA SER A 45 -25.98 1.04 12.15
C SER A 45 -25.29 0.88 13.50
N GLY A 46 -25.23 1.93 14.30
CA GLY A 46 -25.20 1.92 15.78
C GLY A 46 -24.28 0.97 16.55
N HIS A 47 -23.45 0.21 15.87
CA HIS A 47 -22.55 -0.79 16.47
C HIS A 47 -21.29 -0.13 17.02
N ASP A 48 -20.75 -0.67 18.09
CA ASP A 48 -19.43 -0.33 18.58
C ASP A 48 -18.40 -0.50 17.43
N ARG A 49 -17.89 0.64 16.93
CA ARG A 49 -17.01 0.67 15.75
C ARG A 49 -15.79 -0.21 15.91
N HIS A 50 -15.31 -0.37 17.12
CA HIS A 50 -14.13 -1.19 17.39
C HIS A 50 -14.41 -2.69 17.18
N LEU A 51 -15.56 -3.21 17.64
CA LEU A 51 -16.00 -4.59 17.41
C LEU A 51 -16.31 -4.82 15.93
N TRP A 52 -17.02 -3.88 15.32
CA TRP A 52 -17.35 -3.88 13.90
C TRP A 52 -16.10 -3.98 12.98
N LEU A 53 -15.04 -3.21 13.29
CA LEU A 53 -13.78 -3.30 12.54
C LEU A 53 -13.02 -4.61 12.78
N ALA A 54 -13.12 -5.20 13.95
CA ALA A 54 -12.52 -6.50 14.24
C ALA A 54 -13.20 -7.62 13.42
N GLU A 55 -14.53 -7.61 13.34
CA GLU A 55 -15.32 -8.52 12.53
C GLU A 55 -15.05 -8.37 11.03
N ALA A 56 -14.89 -7.11 10.59
CA ALA A 56 -14.57 -6.79 9.21
C ALA A 56 -13.30 -7.50 8.68
N LYS A 57 -12.38 -7.90 9.56
CA LYS A 57 -11.14 -8.63 9.16
C LYS A 57 -11.38 -10.13 8.89
N ALA A 58 -12.53 -10.65 9.26
CA ALA A 58 -12.89 -12.06 9.07
C ALA A 58 -14.02 -12.25 8.03
N THR A 59 -14.60 -11.16 7.54
CA THR A 59 -15.68 -11.15 6.55
C THR A 59 -15.15 -10.70 5.20
N LEU A 60 -15.41 -11.46 4.14
CA LEU A 60 -15.12 -11.08 2.76
C LEU A 60 -16.43 -10.66 2.08
N LEU A 61 -16.44 -9.50 1.44
CA LEU A 61 -17.55 -9.05 0.60
C LEU A 61 -17.13 -9.09 -0.86
N LEU A 62 -17.86 -9.85 -1.67
CA LEU A 62 -17.74 -9.85 -3.13
C LEU A 62 -18.79 -8.91 -3.70
N ALA A 63 -18.36 -7.87 -4.39
CA ALA A 63 -19.22 -6.76 -4.79
C ALA A 63 -18.87 -6.26 -6.19
N VAL A 64 -19.79 -5.51 -6.81
CA VAL A 64 -19.57 -4.84 -8.09
C VAL A 64 -19.18 -3.38 -7.86
N GLN A 65 -18.05 -2.93 -8.41
CA GLN A 65 -17.68 -1.52 -8.40
C GLN A 65 -18.58 -0.74 -9.38
N LYS A 66 -19.37 0.20 -8.82
CA LYS A 66 -20.30 1.04 -9.59
C LYS A 66 -19.66 2.34 -10.12
N GLY A 67 -18.51 2.72 -9.60
CA GLY A 67 -17.75 3.91 -10.00
C GLY A 67 -16.42 3.56 -10.63
N PRO A 68 -15.59 4.56 -10.99
CA PRO A 68 -14.30 4.30 -11.61
C PRO A 68 -13.37 3.53 -10.64
N PHE A 69 -12.61 2.60 -11.20
CA PHE A 69 -11.53 1.91 -10.48
C PHE A 69 -10.30 2.79 -10.34
N TRP A 70 -9.98 3.55 -11.37
CA TRP A 70 -8.80 4.41 -11.42
C TRP A 70 -9.08 5.77 -10.80
N ARG A 71 -8.40 6.06 -9.70
CA ARG A 71 -8.54 7.30 -8.92
C ARG A 71 -7.19 7.90 -8.60
N PRO A 72 -7.08 9.23 -8.45
CA PRO A 72 -5.86 9.82 -7.91
C PRO A 72 -5.63 9.33 -6.46
N CYS A 73 -4.36 9.16 -6.10
CA CYS A 73 -4.00 8.96 -4.70
C CYS A 73 -4.52 10.15 -3.87
N PRO A 74 -5.15 9.92 -2.70
CA PRO A 74 -5.70 10.98 -1.87
C PRO A 74 -4.59 11.83 -1.25
N GLY A 75 -3.94 12.63 -2.10
CA GLY A 75 -2.95 13.61 -1.72
C GLY A 75 -3.55 14.74 -0.89
N THR A 76 -2.71 15.54 -0.27
CA THR A 76 -3.13 16.68 0.55
C THR A 76 -2.70 17.98 -0.12
N ARG A 77 -3.62 18.94 -0.26
CA ARG A 77 -3.33 20.25 -0.83
C ARG A 77 -2.23 20.95 -0.03
N GLY A 78 -1.24 21.54 -0.73
CA GLY A 78 -0.11 22.22 -0.10
C GLY A 78 1.05 21.32 0.31
N TYR A 79 0.93 20.01 0.07
CA TYR A 79 2.01 19.04 0.25
C TYR A 79 2.48 18.51 -1.11
N ILE A 80 3.76 18.24 -1.24
CA ILE A 80 4.32 17.65 -2.46
C ILE A 80 3.89 16.20 -2.56
N CYS A 81 3.25 15.87 -3.68
CA CYS A 81 2.75 14.53 -3.98
C CYS A 81 3.41 14.00 -5.25
N CYS A 82 3.67 12.71 -5.27
CA CYS A 82 4.34 12.04 -6.40
C CYS A 82 3.43 11.78 -7.61
N GLY A 83 2.15 12.15 -7.57
CA GLY A 83 1.21 11.94 -8.69
C GLY A 83 0.69 10.50 -8.85
N TYR A 84 0.94 9.63 -7.89
CA TYR A 84 0.52 8.23 -7.90
C TYR A 84 -0.99 8.07 -8.10
N GLN A 85 -1.37 7.03 -8.85
CA GLN A 85 -2.76 6.69 -9.13
C GLN A 85 -3.12 5.35 -8.50
N VAL A 86 -4.35 5.21 -8.07
CA VAL A 86 -4.83 4.01 -7.37
C VAL A 86 -5.84 3.27 -8.22
N LEU A 87 -5.66 1.97 -8.37
CA LEU A 87 -6.66 1.05 -8.87
C LEU A 87 -7.40 0.44 -7.67
N GLN A 88 -8.62 0.91 -7.43
CA GLN A 88 -9.40 0.52 -6.25
C GLN A 88 -10.13 -0.79 -6.50
N VAL A 89 -9.43 -1.91 -6.42
CA VAL A 89 -10.01 -3.25 -6.58
C VAL A 89 -10.43 -3.86 -5.23
N THR A 90 -9.82 -3.41 -4.15
CA THR A 90 -10.16 -3.86 -2.80
C THR A 90 -10.36 -2.66 -1.87
N VAL A 91 -11.16 -2.83 -0.83
CA VAL A 91 -11.25 -1.91 0.31
C VAL A 91 -11.11 -2.71 1.58
N ASN A 92 -10.23 -2.26 2.49
CA ASN A 92 -9.79 -2.96 3.68
C ASN A 92 -8.77 -4.08 3.34
N CYS A 93 -8.13 -4.63 4.36
CA CYS A 93 -7.01 -5.54 4.24
C CYS A 93 -7.12 -6.61 5.34
N PRO A 94 -6.72 -7.86 5.10
CA PRO A 94 -6.72 -8.90 6.12
C PRO A 94 -5.67 -8.71 7.22
N MET A 95 -4.69 -7.82 7.00
CA MET A 95 -3.79 -7.37 8.07
C MET A 95 -4.50 -6.34 8.95
N ASP A 96 -4.10 -6.26 10.21
CA ASP A 96 -4.70 -5.37 11.19
C ASP A 96 -3.65 -4.46 11.83
N CYS A 97 -3.00 -3.63 11.00
CA CYS A 97 -2.03 -2.64 11.46
C CYS A 97 -2.71 -1.59 12.34
N THR A 98 -2.12 -1.30 13.51
CA THR A 98 -2.70 -0.39 14.49
C THR A 98 -2.90 1.02 13.96
N TYR A 99 -1.99 1.50 13.13
CA TYR A 99 -1.98 2.82 12.53
C TYR A 99 -2.73 2.91 11.19
N CYS A 100 -3.40 1.84 10.74
CA CYS A 100 -4.00 1.79 9.41
C CYS A 100 -5.08 2.87 9.26
N ILE A 101 -4.88 3.78 8.31
CA ILE A 101 -5.82 4.87 8.04
C ILE A 101 -7.19 4.35 7.56
N LEU A 102 -7.24 3.17 6.96
CA LEU A 102 -8.48 2.56 6.48
C LEU A 102 -9.50 2.31 7.60
N GLN A 103 -9.06 2.17 8.84
CA GLN A 103 -9.96 2.09 9.99
C GLN A 103 -10.92 3.30 10.11
N GLY A 104 -10.48 4.45 9.60
CA GLY A 104 -11.31 5.67 9.53
C GLY A 104 -12.22 5.74 8.31
N TYR A 105 -11.91 4.99 7.23
CA TYR A 105 -12.60 5.08 5.94
C TYR A 105 -13.50 3.87 5.63
N VAL A 106 -13.24 2.72 6.23
CA VAL A 106 -14.08 1.53 6.04
C VAL A 106 -15.49 1.81 6.57
N ASN A 107 -16.49 1.67 5.72
CA ASN A 107 -17.91 1.92 6.00
C ASN A 107 -18.79 0.66 5.85
N VAL A 108 -18.19 -0.48 5.52
CA VAL A 108 -18.81 -1.81 5.44
C VAL A 108 -18.00 -2.77 6.30
N PRO A 109 -18.62 -3.65 7.13
CA PRO A 109 -17.92 -4.56 8.04
C PRO A 109 -17.30 -5.77 7.33
N ALA A 110 -16.52 -5.49 6.29
CA ALA A 110 -15.91 -6.53 5.47
C ALA A 110 -14.60 -6.06 4.81
N ILE A 111 -13.83 -7.02 4.33
CA ILE A 111 -12.84 -6.81 3.30
C ILE A 111 -13.59 -6.92 1.97
N THR A 112 -13.74 -5.80 1.28
CA THR A 112 -14.46 -5.77 0.00
C THR A 112 -13.52 -6.07 -1.16
N VAL A 113 -13.93 -6.98 -2.03
CA VAL A 113 -13.30 -7.26 -3.33
C VAL A 113 -14.30 -6.90 -4.43
N PHE A 114 -13.91 -6.02 -5.33
CA PHE A 114 -14.70 -5.70 -6.51
C PHE A 114 -14.34 -6.68 -7.62
N VAL A 115 -15.34 -7.48 -8.02
CA VAL A 115 -15.16 -8.66 -8.87
C VAL A 115 -15.27 -8.40 -10.36
N ASN A 116 -15.79 -7.23 -10.79
CA ASN A 116 -15.93 -6.82 -12.18
C ASN A 116 -14.59 -6.29 -12.74
N VAL A 117 -13.58 -7.13 -12.77
CA VAL A 117 -12.21 -6.77 -13.20
C VAL A 117 -12.15 -6.49 -14.70
N GLU A 118 -13.06 -7.05 -15.47
CA GLU A 118 -13.22 -6.78 -16.90
C GLU A 118 -13.45 -5.27 -17.14
N ASP A 119 -14.28 -4.63 -16.29
CA ASP A 119 -14.53 -3.19 -16.36
C ASP A 119 -13.26 -2.38 -16.00
N LEU A 120 -12.48 -2.83 -15.00
CA LEU A 120 -11.17 -2.25 -14.69
C LEU A 120 -10.24 -2.30 -15.91
N LEU A 121 -10.14 -3.47 -16.57
CA LEU A 121 -9.25 -3.64 -17.72
C LEU A 121 -9.69 -2.75 -18.89
N ALA A 122 -11.00 -2.63 -19.12
CA ALA A 122 -11.54 -1.72 -20.12
C ALA A 122 -11.26 -0.24 -19.79
N GLU A 123 -11.40 0.16 -18.51
CA GLU A 123 -11.06 1.52 -18.04
C GLU A 123 -9.57 1.82 -18.25
N LEU A 124 -8.67 0.88 -17.98
CA LEU A 124 -7.23 1.05 -18.22
C LEU A 124 -6.95 1.34 -19.70
N GLU A 125 -7.47 0.51 -20.60
CA GLU A 125 -7.24 0.67 -22.04
C GLU A 125 -7.79 2.00 -22.57
N ALA A 126 -9.00 2.40 -22.13
CA ALA A 126 -9.63 3.66 -22.53
C ALA A 126 -8.77 4.86 -22.09
N ARG A 127 -8.35 4.91 -20.82
CA ARG A 127 -7.54 6.01 -20.31
C ARG A 127 -6.15 6.08 -20.91
N TRP A 128 -5.52 4.97 -21.20
CA TRP A 128 -4.23 4.95 -21.92
C TRP A 128 -4.38 5.47 -23.36
N ALA A 129 -5.48 5.14 -24.03
CA ALA A 129 -5.75 5.66 -25.37
C ALA A 129 -6.01 7.18 -25.37
N GLU A 130 -6.69 7.70 -24.33
CA GLU A 130 -6.96 9.15 -24.18
C GLU A 130 -5.70 9.95 -23.84
N THR A 131 -4.69 9.32 -23.23
CA THR A 131 -3.48 10.01 -22.71
C THR A 131 -2.18 9.35 -23.17
N PRO A 132 -1.92 9.23 -24.48
CA PRO A 132 -0.81 8.42 -25.01
C PRO A 132 0.59 8.96 -24.63
N ASN A 133 0.71 10.25 -24.35
CA ASN A 133 1.97 10.93 -24.04
C ASN A 133 2.21 11.10 -22.53
N ARG A 134 1.31 10.62 -21.68
CA ARG A 134 1.42 10.76 -20.24
C ARG A 134 1.84 9.44 -19.61
N VAL A 135 2.84 9.49 -18.74
CA VAL A 135 3.22 8.34 -17.91
C VAL A 135 2.34 8.28 -16.67
N TRP A 136 1.85 7.09 -16.36
CA TRP A 136 1.03 6.84 -15.21
C TRP A 136 1.67 5.79 -14.29
N ARG A 137 1.86 6.13 -13.02
CA ARG A 137 2.23 5.17 -11.98
C ARG A 137 0.98 4.75 -11.23
N LEU A 138 0.63 3.47 -11.38
CA LEU A 138 -0.60 2.87 -10.87
C LEU A 138 -0.29 1.79 -9.86
N GLY A 139 -1.17 1.59 -8.90
CA GLY A 139 -1.08 0.43 -8.01
C GLY A 139 -2.35 0.18 -7.22
N THR A 140 -2.42 -1.00 -6.61
CA THR A 140 -3.60 -1.52 -5.91
C THR A 140 -3.48 -1.47 -4.39
N GLY A 141 -2.37 -0.96 -3.85
CA GLY A 141 -2.00 -1.08 -2.43
C GLY A 141 -2.50 0.01 -1.48
N GLU A 142 -3.25 1.04 -1.94
CA GLU A 142 -3.65 2.17 -1.07
C GLU A 142 -4.92 1.88 -0.25
N PHE A 143 -5.92 1.23 -0.85
CA PHE A 143 -7.17 0.86 -0.16
C PHE A 143 -7.18 -0.59 0.33
N GLY A 144 -6.09 -1.33 0.12
CA GLY A 144 -5.89 -2.71 0.52
C GLY A 144 -4.40 -3.05 0.59
N ASP A 145 -4.09 -4.30 0.31
CA ASP A 145 -2.71 -4.80 0.14
C ASP A 145 -2.64 -5.58 -1.16
N SER A 146 -1.68 -5.26 -2.03
CA SER A 146 -1.64 -5.78 -3.39
C SER A 146 -1.39 -7.29 -3.48
N LEU A 147 -0.80 -7.93 -2.46
CA LEU A 147 -0.47 -9.36 -2.48
C LEU A 147 -1.28 -10.21 -1.49
N ALA A 148 -1.79 -9.59 -0.41
CA ALA A 148 -2.37 -10.36 0.69
C ALA A 148 -3.56 -11.25 0.28
N LEU A 149 -4.38 -10.80 -0.67
CA LEU A 149 -5.50 -11.55 -1.22
C LEU A 149 -5.24 -12.06 -2.65
N ASP A 150 -4.10 -11.74 -3.24
CA ASP A 150 -3.83 -12.07 -4.64
C ASP A 150 -3.89 -13.57 -4.93
N GLY A 151 -3.42 -14.39 -3.99
CA GLY A 151 -3.58 -15.85 -4.06
C GLY A 151 -5.03 -16.34 -4.15
N LEU A 152 -6.03 -15.55 -3.71
CA LEU A 152 -7.46 -15.83 -3.90
C LEU A 152 -7.98 -15.24 -5.23
N MET A 153 -7.62 -13.99 -5.49
CA MET A 153 -8.15 -13.20 -6.59
C MET A 153 -7.48 -13.52 -7.93
N GLY A 154 -6.16 -13.64 -7.94
CA GLY A 154 -5.34 -13.70 -9.15
C GLY A 154 -5.35 -12.41 -9.95
N LEU A 155 -5.56 -11.28 -9.27
CA LEU A 155 -5.63 -9.98 -9.92
C LEU A 155 -4.32 -9.62 -10.62
N ASN A 156 -3.18 -9.81 -9.96
CA ASN A 156 -1.89 -9.44 -10.54
C ASN A 156 -1.49 -10.36 -11.70
N GLU A 157 -1.99 -11.62 -11.74
CA GLU A 157 -1.84 -12.48 -12.91
C GLU A 157 -2.52 -11.86 -14.17
N LEU A 158 -3.59 -11.08 -13.99
CA LEU A 158 -4.28 -10.37 -15.05
C LEU A 158 -3.64 -9.01 -15.37
N LEU A 159 -3.16 -8.29 -14.34
CA LEU A 159 -2.61 -6.95 -14.51
C LEU A 159 -1.19 -6.97 -15.11
N ILE A 160 -0.28 -7.78 -14.58
CA ILE A 160 1.13 -7.78 -14.99
C ILE A 160 1.29 -7.87 -16.53
N PRO A 161 0.64 -8.80 -17.24
CA PRO A 161 0.77 -8.87 -18.69
C PRO A 161 0.25 -7.63 -19.43
N ARG A 162 -0.73 -6.91 -18.86
CA ARG A 162 -1.32 -5.70 -19.49
C ARG A 162 -0.35 -4.51 -19.49
N PHE A 163 0.63 -4.51 -18.60
CA PHE A 163 1.65 -3.46 -18.53
C PHE A 163 2.87 -3.78 -19.40
N ALA A 164 3.02 -5.00 -19.91
CA ALA A 164 4.16 -5.38 -20.74
C ALA A 164 4.25 -4.52 -22.01
N GLY A 165 5.42 -3.91 -22.24
CA GLY A 165 5.70 -3.06 -23.40
C GLY A 165 5.01 -1.68 -23.40
N ARG A 166 4.25 -1.33 -22.35
CA ARG A 166 3.56 -0.04 -22.27
C ARG A 166 4.48 1.04 -21.69
N ARG A 167 4.99 1.91 -22.56
CA ARG A 167 5.87 3.02 -22.16
C ARG A 167 5.17 4.10 -21.33
N GLN A 168 3.84 4.17 -21.33
CA GLN A 168 3.04 5.14 -20.60
C GLN A 168 2.49 4.65 -19.25
N ALA A 169 2.88 3.45 -18.80
CA ALA A 169 2.31 2.90 -17.58
C ALA A 169 3.35 2.12 -16.76
N ILE A 170 3.32 2.33 -15.45
CA ILE A 170 4.10 1.61 -14.46
C ILE A 170 3.12 1.05 -13.43
N LEU A 171 3.19 -0.25 -13.16
CA LEU A 171 2.43 -0.91 -12.12
C LEU A 171 3.28 -1.11 -10.88
N GLU A 172 2.87 -0.57 -9.76
CA GLU A 172 3.48 -0.83 -8.46
C GLU A 172 2.61 -1.79 -7.65
N ILE A 173 3.15 -2.95 -7.30
CA ILE A 173 2.52 -3.98 -6.47
C ILE A 173 3.06 -3.81 -5.04
N LYS A 174 2.42 -2.91 -4.26
CA LYS A 174 2.86 -2.55 -2.90
C LYS A 174 2.23 -3.42 -1.82
N SER A 175 3.05 -4.00 -0.93
CA SER A 175 2.57 -4.95 0.06
C SER A 175 3.35 -4.95 1.37
N LYS A 176 2.75 -5.53 2.41
CA LYS A 176 3.39 -6.04 3.64
C LYS A 176 3.35 -7.57 3.71
N TRP A 177 2.99 -8.23 2.61
CA TRP A 177 2.96 -9.67 2.46
C TRP A 177 4.20 -10.16 1.72
N SER A 178 4.50 -11.46 1.76
CA SER A 178 5.77 -12.01 1.20
C SER A 178 5.57 -13.13 0.17
N ARG A 179 4.34 -13.52 -0.12
CA ARG A 179 4.06 -14.58 -1.11
C ARG A 179 3.77 -13.95 -2.46
N LEU A 180 4.63 -14.25 -3.43
CA LEU A 180 4.53 -13.75 -4.80
C LEU A 180 5.04 -14.77 -5.83
N GLU A 181 5.31 -16.01 -5.43
CA GLU A 181 5.92 -17.05 -6.27
C GLU A 181 5.14 -17.26 -7.58
N HIS A 182 3.80 -17.26 -7.48
CA HIS A 182 2.89 -17.42 -8.64
C HIS A 182 3.00 -16.28 -9.66
N LEU A 183 3.51 -15.11 -9.25
CA LEU A 183 3.70 -13.95 -10.14
C LEU A 183 5.08 -13.95 -10.79
N LEU A 184 6.10 -14.52 -10.12
CA LEU A 184 7.47 -14.58 -10.66
C LEU A 184 7.56 -15.43 -11.92
N SER A 185 6.70 -16.44 -12.05
CA SER A 185 6.61 -17.30 -13.24
C SER A 185 6.10 -16.58 -14.50
N LEU A 186 5.52 -15.37 -14.36
CA LEU A 186 5.10 -14.55 -15.52
C LEU A 186 6.28 -13.94 -16.28
N GLY A 187 7.49 -14.03 -15.72
CA GLY A 187 8.70 -13.45 -16.30
C GLY A 187 8.88 -11.96 -16.02
N PRO A 188 10.08 -11.43 -16.24
CA PRO A 188 10.41 -10.04 -15.95
C PRO A 188 9.60 -9.08 -16.81
N ASN A 189 9.12 -8.02 -16.19
CA ASN A 189 8.38 -6.95 -16.85
C ASN A 189 8.92 -5.60 -16.32
N PRO A 190 9.64 -4.83 -17.15
CA PRO A 190 10.27 -3.59 -16.70
C PRO A 190 9.27 -2.50 -16.27
N GLN A 191 8.00 -2.61 -16.66
CA GLN A 191 6.93 -1.71 -16.23
C GLN A 191 6.29 -2.13 -14.90
N VAL A 192 6.71 -3.24 -14.31
CA VAL A 192 6.17 -3.75 -13.04
C VAL A 192 7.23 -3.65 -11.95
N ILE A 193 6.84 -3.06 -10.82
CA ILE A 193 7.68 -2.90 -9.64
C ILE A 193 7.01 -3.58 -8.46
N PHE A 194 7.67 -4.53 -7.85
CA PHE A 194 7.24 -5.05 -6.56
C PHE A 194 7.74 -4.14 -5.46
N ALA A 195 6.85 -3.74 -4.56
CA ALA A 195 7.18 -2.80 -3.50
C ALA A 195 6.81 -3.32 -2.10
N TRP A 196 7.66 -3.05 -1.12
CA TRP A 196 7.37 -3.40 0.28
C TRP A 196 7.44 -2.19 1.19
N SER A 197 6.43 -2.08 2.07
CA SER A 197 6.55 -1.19 3.22
C SER A 197 7.46 -1.85 4.25
N LEU A 198 8.41 -1.10 4.79
CA LEU A 198 9.36 -1.56 5.79
C LEU A 198 9.22 -0.79 7.09
N ASN A 199 9.31 -1.52 8.18
CA ASN A 199 9.50 -1.02 9.54
C ASN A 199 10.50 -1.93 10.26
N PRO A 200 11.16 -1.46 11.31
CA PRO A 200 12.01 -2.30 12.14
C PRO A 200 11.27 -3.52 12.70
N GLN A 201 11.99 -4.64 12.82
CA GLN A 201 11.39 -5.87 13.35
C GLN A 201 10.80 -5.70 14.75
N GLU A 202 11.29 -4.76 15.53
CA GLU A 202 10.79 -4.40 16.87
C GLU A 202 9.35 -3.84 16.83
N ILE A 203 8.98 -3.18 15.73
CA ILE A 203 7.64 -2.58 15.54
C ILE A 203 6.65 -3.58 14.96
N ILE A 204 7.07 -4.42 14.03
CA ILE A 204 6.18 -5.26 13.23
C ILE A 204 5.25 -6.15 14.07
N PRO A 205 5.69 -6.92 15.10
CA PRO A 205 4.81 -7.82 15.84
C PRO A 205 3.71 -7.09 16.62
N GLY A 206 4.00 -5.90 17.12
CA GLY A 206 3.04 -5.09 17.90
C GLY A 206 2.09 -4.28 17.04
N GLU A 207 2.62 -3.67 15.98
CA GLU A 207 1.92 -2.62 15.24
C GLU A 207 1.45 -3.05 13.84
N GLU A 208 1.98 -4.13 13.27
CA GLU A 208 1.62 -4.64 11.95
C GLU A 208 1.05 -6.07 12.01
N LYS A 209 -0.01 -6.26 12.79
CA LYS A 209 -0.60 -7.57 13.04
C LYS A 209 -1.02 -8.28 11.74
N GLY A 210 -0.51 -9.48 11.54
CA GLY A 210 -0.81 -10.32 10.38
C GLY A 210 0.03 -10.00 9.14
N ALA A 211 0.92 -9.03 9.20
CA ALA A 211 1.90 -8.77 8.15
C ALA A 211 3.09 -9.75 8.23
N ALA A 212 3.85 -9.86 7.14
CA ALA A 212 5.10 -10.60 7.11
C ALA A 212 6.18 -9.91 7.96
N SER A 213 7.12 -10.66 8.51
CA SER A 213 8.29 -10.11 9.20
C SER A 213 9.18 -9.30 8.25
N LEU A 214 10.05 -8.45 8.79
CA LEU A 214 11.04 -7.72 7.99
C LEU A 214 11.86 -8.68 7.11
N LYS A 215 12.40 -9.73 7.70
CA LYS A 215 13.17 -10.76 6.98
C LYS A 215 12.39 -11.33 5.80
N MET A 216 11.15 -11.75 6.00
CA MET A 216 10.31 -12.32 4.93
C MET A 216 10.04 -11.32 3.80
N ARG A 217 9.89 -10.01 4.10
CA ARG A 217 9.69 -8.97 3.08
C ARG A 217 10.97 -8.77 2.26
N LEU A 218 12.14 -8.74 2.90
CA LEU A 218 13.43 -8.60 2.24
C LEU A 218 13.77 -9.84 1.38
N GLU A 219 13.50 -11.03 1.89
CA GLU A 219 13.65 -12.28 1.10
C GLU A 219 12.70 -12.29 -0.12
N ALA A 220 11.47 -11.80 0.03
CA ALA A 220 10.53 -11.67 -1.08
C ALA A 220 11.04 -10.68 -2.14
N ALA A 221 11.61 -9.55 -1.71
CA ALA A 221 12.24 -8.58 -2.60
C ALA A 221 13.43 -9.16 -3.34
N ALA A 222 14.31 -9.90 -2.64
CA ALA A 222 15.45 -10.58 -3.27
C ALA A 222 15.00 -11.61 -4.33
N ARG A 223 13.92 -12.37 -4.06
CA ARG A 223 13.35 -13.30 -5.06
C ARG A 223 12.78 -12.57 -6.27
N ALA A 224 12.11 -11.43 -6.07
CA ALA A 224 11.62 -10.62 -7.19
C ALA A 224 12.77 -10.12 -8.07
N VAL A 225 13.86 -9.64 -7.45
CA VAL A 225 15.07 -9.21 -8.17
C VAL A 225 15.73 -10.36 -8.91
N ALA A 226 15.86 -11.52 -8.27
CA ALA A 226 16.42 -12.72 -8.92
C ALA A 226 15.57 -13.18 -10.12
N ALA A 227 14.27 -12.90 -10.13
CA ALA A 227 13.38 -13.15 -11.27
C ALA A 227 13.39 -12.01 -12.32
N GLY A 228 14.26 -11.01 -12.17
CA GLY A 228 14.46 -9.91 -13.13
C GLY A 228 13.50 -8.73 -12.98
N PHE A 229 12.74 -8.64 -11.88
CA PHE A 229 11.90 -7.49 -11.58
C PHE A 229 12.68 -6.41 -10.85
N ARG A 230 12.28 -5.16 -11.03
CA ARG A 230 12.70 -4.06 -10.17
C ARG A 230 11.86 -4.01 -8.91
N VAL A 231 12.42 -3.43 -7.85
CA VAL A 231 11.75 -3.32 -6.56
C VAL A 231 11.73 -1.88 -6.05
N ALA A 232 10.86 -1.60 -5.10
CA ALA A 232 10.80 -0.33 -4.39
C ALA A 232 10.49 -0.56 -2.91
N PHE A 233 10.79 0.44 -2.07
CA PHE A 233 10.54 0.34 -0.65
C PHE A 233 9.88 1.59 -0.10
N HIS A 234 9.06 1.41 0.94
CA HIS A 234 8.33 2.49 1.58
C HIS A 234 8.55 2.44 3.09
N PHE A 235 9.34 3.35 3.60
CA PHE A 235 9.38 3.67 5.02
C PHE A 235 8.23 4.66 5.31
N ASP A 236 7.01 4.17 5.14
CA ASP A 236 5.76 4.94 5.31
C ASP A 236 4.68 4.03 5.93
N PRO A 237 4.36 4.24 7.22
CA PRO A 237 4.86 5.30 8.09
C PRO A 237 6.18 4.97 8.79
N LEU A 238 7.05 5.98 8.93
CA LEU A 238 8.11 5.98 9.94
C LEU A 238 7.47 6.18 11.31
N ILE A 239 7.86 5.34 12.27
CA ILE A 239 7.33 5.36 13.64
C ILE A 239 8.45 5.73 14.59
N TYR A 240 8.22 6.77 15.38
CA TYR A 240 9.13 7.15 16.47
C TYR A 240 8.90 6.26 17.68
N PHE A 241 9.98 5.80 18.32
CA PHE A 241 9.96 5.03 19.56
C PHE A 241 11.34 5.05 20.22
N PRO A 242 11.49 4.76 21.52
CA PRO A 242 12.81 4.69 22.16
C PRO A 242 13.73 3.70 21.42
N GLY A 243 14.90 4.16 20.99
CA GLY A 243 15.86 3.36 20.22
C GLY A 243 15.58 3.26 18.72
N TRP A 244 14.70 4.10 18.18
CA TRP A 244 14.32 4.12 16.77
C TRP A 244 15.53 4.26 15.83
N GLU A 245 16.53 5.08 16.18
CA GLU A 245 17.71 5.30 15.32
C GLU A 245 18.43 3.99 15.03
N ALA A 246 18.85 3.28 16.09
CA ALA A 246 19.56 2.02 15.95
C ALA A 246 18.69 0.94 15.23
N ALA A 247 17.37 0.93 15.47
CA ALA A 247 16.46 -0.02 14.85
C ALA A 247 16.27 0.24 13.34
N TYR A 248 16.07 1.49 12.93
CA TYR A 248 15.99 1.84 11.51
C TYR A 248 17.32 1.71 10.79
N GLN A 249 18.44 2.06 11.45
CA GLN A 249 19.76 1.86 10.87
C GLN A 249 19.99 0.37 10.55
N ARG A 250 19.74 -0.54 11.49
CA ARG A 250 19.80 -2.00 11.24
C ARG A 250 18.84 -2.43 10.10
N THR A 251 17.67 -1.84 10.03
CA THR A 251 16.70 -2.15 8.94
C THR A 251 17.28 -1.75 7.58
N VAL A 252 17.91 -0.60 7.48
CA VAL A 252 18.55 -0.11 6.25
C VAL A 252 19.77 -0.97 5.89
N GLU A 253 20.58 -1.36 6.86
CA GLU A 253 21.72 -2.27 6.66
C GLU A 253 21.25 -3.64 6.12
N GLN A 254 20.19 -4.20 6.70
CA GLN A 254 19.58 -5.44 6.20
C GLN A 254 19.00 -5.30 4.79
N LEU A 255 18.41 -4.16 4.46
CA LEU A 255 17.93 -3.85 3.11
C LEU A 255 19.09 -3.85 2.11
N GLY A 256 20.17 -3.10 2.38
CA GLY A 256 21.33 -3.01 1.50
C GLY A 256 22.08 -4.34 1.33
N ALA A 257 22.05 -5.20 2.36
CA ALA A 257 22.62 -6.55 2.28
C ALA A 257 21.74 -7.54 1.48
N ALA A 258 20.40 -7.32 1.45
CA ALA A 258 19.46 -8.24 0.81
C ALA A 258 19.18 -7.92 -0.66
N VAL A 259 19.29 -6.65 -1.06
CA VAL A 259 18.84 -6.18 -2.38
C VAL A 259 19.91 -5.28 -3.01
N PRO A 260 20.38 -5.59 -4.23
CA PRO A 260 21.30 -4.73 -4.98
C PRO A 260 20.69 -3.34 -5.23
N SER A 261 21.51 -2.30 -5.04
CA SER A 261 21.06 -0.90 -5.15
C SER A 261 20.47 -0.55 -6.51
N GLU A 262 21.05 -1.06 -7.58
CA GLU A 262 20.62 -0.84 -8.96
C GLU A 262 19.25 -1.44 -9.28
N ALA A 263 18.83 -2.46 -8.54
CA ALA A 263 17.51 -3.07 -8.68
C ALA A 263 16.40 -2.24 -8.00
N ILE A 264 16.77 -1.28 -7.14
CA ILE A 264 15.81 -0.45 -6.41
C ILE A 264 15.45 0.78 -7.24
N ALA A 265 14.20 0.88 -7.65
CA ALA A 265 13.69 2.03 -8.41
C ALA A 265 13.59 3.28 -7.53
N TRP A 266 12.94 3.17 -6.39
CA TRP A 266 12.77 4.26 -5.42
C TRP A 266 12.58 3.78 -3.99
N ILE A 267 12.82 4.67 -3.05
CA ILE A 267 12.48 4.50 -1.62
C ILE A 267 11.75 5.75 -1.14
N SER A 268 10.52 5.59 -0.64
CA SER A 268 9.76 6.70 -0.04
C SER A 268 9.94 6.76 1.47
N LEU A 269 9.97 7.98 1.99
CA LEU A 269 9.96 8.28 3.41
C LEU A 269 8.71 9.06 3.78
N GLY A 270 7.96 8.61 4.78
CA GLY A 270 6.77 9.29 5.27
C GLY A 270 6.57 9.08 6.77
N GLY A 271 6.52 10.14 7.56
CA GLY A 271 6.26 10.05 8.99
C GLY A 271 4.82 9.64 9.31
N LEU A 272 4.62 8.98 10.45
CA LEU A 272 3.29 8.60 10.92
C LEU A 272 2.33 9.80 10.94
N ARG A 273 1.18 9.62 10.34
CA ARG A 273 0.12 10.63 10.24
C ARG A 273 -1.25 9.98 10.16
N PHE A 274 -2.24 10.58 10.82
CA PHE A 274 -3.62 10.09 10.79
C PHE A 274 -4.61 11.19 11.21
N LEU A 275 -5.88 11.02 10.87
CA LEU A 275 -6.94 11.92 11.29
C LEU A 275 -7.18 11.82 12.81
N PRO A 276 -7.47 12.93 13.52
CA PRO A 276 -7.66 12.94 14.97
C PRO A 276 -8.61 11.87 15.52
N PRO A 277 -9.77 11.57 14.89
CA PRO A 277 -10.66 10.51 15.38
C PRO A 277 -10.04 9.12 15.43
N LEU A 278 -9.04 8.84 14.56
CA LEU A 278 -8.37 7.55 14.53
C LEU A 278 -7.55 7.29 15.80
N ARG A 279 -7.09 8.36 16.48
CA ARG A 279 -6.34 8.26 17.73
C ARG A 279 -7.12 7.50 18.80
N GLN A 280 -8.36 7.90 19.02
CA GLN A 280 -9.24 7.25 20.00
C GLN A 280 -9.55 5.80 19.60
N LEU A 281 -9.81 5.56 18.32
CA LEU A 281 -10.06 4.22 17.82
C LEU A 281 -8.85 3.28 17.99
N ILE A 282 -7.63 3.79 17.81
CA ILE A 282 -6.40 3.01 18.08
C ILE A 282 -6.33 2.63 19.56
N PHE A 283 -6.59 3.54 20.49
CA PHE A 283 -6.60 3.23 21.93
C PHE A 283 -7.65 2.16 22.28
N GLN A 284 -8.83 2.22 21.69
CA GLN A 284 -9.90 1.25 21.95
C GLN A 284 -9.54 -0.15 21.39
N ARG A 285 -9.04 -0.19 20.16
CA ARG A 285 -8.73 -1.46 19.47
C ARG A 285 -7.42 -2.10 19.89
N PHE A 286 -6.45 -1.30 20.23
CA PHE A 286 -5.09 -1.72 20.48
C PHE A 286 -4.51 -1.09 21.76
N PRO A 287 -5.04 -1.42 22.94
CA PRO A 287 -4.66 -0.77 24.19
C PRO A 287 -3.18 -0.95 24.59
N ARG A 288 -2.48 -1.88 23.96
CA ARG A 288 -1.04 -2.07 24.15
C ARG A 288 -0.17 -1.24 23.20
N SER A 289 -0.76 -0.69 22.12
CA SER A 289 -0.03 0.17 21.18
C SER A 289 0.25 1.53 21.82
N ARG A 290 1.48 2.00 21.67
CA ARG A 290 1.90 3.32 22.19
C ARG A 290 2.04 4.37 21.10
N ILE A 291 1.86 4.02 19.83
CA ILE A 291 2.08 4.96 18.73
C ILE A 291 1.10 6.13 18.74
N ALA A 292 -0.15 5.91 19.16
CA ALA A 292 -1.15 6.96 19.29
C ALA A 292 -1.00 7.78 20.59
N ALA A 293 -0.21 7.30 21.58
CA ALA A 293 0.03 8.00 22.84
C ALA A 293 1.11 9.09 22.71
N GLN A 294 1.84 9.13 21.62
CA GLN A 294 2.92 10.08 21.40
C GLN A 294 2.38 11.49 21.16
N GLU A 295 3.19 12.49 21.50
CA GLU A 295 2.90 13.88 21.20
C GLU A 295 2.88 14.09 19.69
N MET A 296 1.78 14.62 19.21
CA MET A 296 1.57 14.92 17.81
C MET A 296 0.88 16.28 17.66
N VAL A 297 1.21 17.00 16.61
CA VAL A 297 0.62 18.28 16.29
C VAL A 297 -0.42 18.15 15.18
N LEU A 298 -1.47 18.93 15.25
CA LEU A 298 -2.45 19.06 14.17
C LEU A 298 -1.81 19.90 13.06
N ALA A 299 -1.63 19.28 11.90
CA ALA A 299 -1.06 19.95 10.73
C ALA A 299 -2.14 20.64 9.89
N PRO A 300 -1.78 21.55 8.97
CA PRO A 300 -2.73 22.27 8.12
C PRO A 300 -3.63 21.37 7.26
N ASP A 301 -3.23 20.11 7.04
CA ASP A 301 -4.02 19.10 6.32
C ASP A 301 -5.04 18.37 7.23
N GLY A 302 -5.24 18.83 8.46
CA GLY A 302 -6.16 18.22 9.41
C GLY A 302 -5.70 16.89 10.01
N LYS A 303 -4.47 16.44 9.70
CA LYS A 303 -3.90 15.21 10.26
C LYS A 303 -3.01 15.52 11.45
N LEU A 304 -3.02 14.61 12.42
CA LEU A 304 -1.98 14.57 13.45
C LEU A 304 -0.69 14.05 12.83
N ARG A 305 0.41 14.72 13.10
CA ARG A 305 1.76 14.38 12.65
C ARG A 305 2.75 14.59 13.78
N TYR A 306 3.89 13.93 13.72
CA TYR A 306 5.00 14.32 14.58
C TYR A 306 5.36 15.78 14.36
N PHE A 307 5.83 16.43 15.38
CA PHE A 307 6.39 17.77 15.33
C PHE A 307 7.46 17.88 14.21
N LYS A 308 7.51 19.03 13.54
CA LYS A 308 8.33 19.20 12.32
C LYS A 308 9.81 18.84 12.55
N GLY A 309 10.42 19.33 13.65
CA GLY A 309 11.82 19.05 13.97
C GLY A 309 12.13 17.56 14.03
N LEU A 310 11.29 16.79 14.71
CA LEU A 310 11.43 15.33 14.78
C LEU A 310 11.31 14.65 13.42
N ARG A 311 10.36 15.09 12.58
CA ARG A 311 10.22 14.51 11.23
C ARG A 311 11.46 14.79 10.37
N VAL A 312 11.98 16.03 10.41
CA VAL A 312 13.19 16.40 9.68
C VAL A 312 14.37 15.57 10.14
N GLU A 313 14.55 15.41 11.46
CA GLU A 313 15.61 14.57 12.03
C GLU A 313 15.49 13.12 11.53
N MET A 314 14.31 12.49 11.66
CA MET A 314 14.09 11.12 11.21
C MET A 314 14.40 10.96 9.72
N TYR A 315 13.92 11.88 8.87
CA TYR A 315 14.17 11.83 7.43
C TYR A 315 15.64 12.03 7.08
N ALA A 316 16.31 12.97 7.73
CA ALA A 316 17.73 13.24 7.50
C ALA A 316 18.60 12.01 7.85
N ARG A 317 18.33 11.37 8.99
CA ARG A 317 19.03 10.14 9.41
C ARG A 317 18.80 9.00 8.41
N LEU A 318 17.53 8.74 8.05
CA LEU A 318 17.24 7.68 7.08
C LEU A 318 17.84 7.99 5.71
N ARG A 319 17.77 9.24 5.25
CA ARG A 319 18.43 9.65 4.00
C ARG A 319 19.92 9.33 4.04
N GLU A 320 20.61 9.71 5.12
CA GLU A 320 22.04 9.46 5.28
C GLU A 320 22.36 7.95 5.17
N TRP A 321 21.65 7.11 5.91
CA TRP A 321 21.89 5.66 5.91
C TRP A 321 21.53 5.02 4.58
N LEU A 322 20.38 5.39 3.99
CA LEU A 322 19.94 4.87 2.70
C LEU A 322 20.85 5.30 1.55
N THR A 323 21.35 6.53 1.54
CA THR A 323 22.31 6.98 0.52
C THR A 323 23.59 6.16 0.55
N ARG A 324 24.03 5.71 1.74
CA ARG A 324 25.20 4.81 1.86
C ARG A 324 24.88 3.36 1.47
N ALA A 325 23.75 2.84 1.91
CA ALA A 325 23.40 1.44 1.71
C ALA A 325 22.81 1.16 0.30
N THR A 326 22.15 2.15 -0.30
CA THR A 326 21.45 2.02 -1.60
C THR A 326 21.69 3.26 -2.46
N PRO A 327 22.95 3.55 -2.87
CA PRO A 327 23.33 4.82 -3.52
C PRO A 327 22.62 5.10 -4.85
N GLU A 328 22.16 4.08 -5.55
CA GLU A 328 21.47 4.25 -6.83
C GLU A 328 19.94 4.40 -6.71
N ALA A 329 19.36 4.14 -5.52
CA ALA A 329 17.93 4.28 -5.32
C ALA A 329 17.50 5.76 -5.27
N LEU A 330 16.39 6.08 -5.92
CA LEU A 330 15.81 7.43 -5.81
C LEU A 330 15.08 7.56 -4.46
N LEU A 331 15.52 8.48 -3.62
CA LEU A 331 14.88 8.78 -2.33
C LEU A 331 13.90 9.94 -2.48
N TYR A 332 12.72 9.84 -1.87
CA TYR A 332 11.75 10.93 -1.86
C TYR A 332 10.87 10.95 -0.59
N LEU A 333 10.28 12.13 -0.29
CA LEU A 333 9.33 12.26 0.81
C LEU A 333 7.89 12.10 0.31
N CYS A 334 7.12 11.26 0.99
CA CYS A 334 5.70 11.08 0.71
C CYS A 334 4.87 12.08 1.52
N MET A 335 4.07 12.92 0.84
CA MET A 335 3.13 13.87 1.45
C MET A 335 3.79 14.79 2.49
N GLU A 336 4.89 15.42 2.11
CA GLU A 336 5.57 16.42 2.95
C GLU A 336 5.56 17.83 2.34
N SER A 337 5.68 18.83 3.23
CA SER A 337 5.67 20.22 2.83
C SER A 337 6.95 20.62 2.09
N PRO A 338 6.90 21.65 1.22
CA PRO A 338 8.07 22.20 0.56
C PRO A 338 9.21 22.54 1.52
N ARG A 339 8.86 23.07 2.70
CA ARG A 339 9.85 23.42 3.73
C ARG A 339 10.58 22.19 4.27
N VAL A 340 9.89 21.09 4.54
CA VAL A 340 10.53 19.85 5.02
C VAL A 340 11.42 19.25 3.92
N TRP A 341 10.99 19.32 2.66
CA TRP A 341 11.82 18.93 1.53
C TRP A 341 13.13 19.70 1.47
N ALA A 342 13.06 21.04 1.56
CA ALA A 342 14.25 21.89 1.55
C ALA A 342 15.18 21.58 2.74
N GLU A 343 14.64 21.39 3.94
CA GLU A 343 15.43 21.09 5.13
C GLU A 343 16.10 19.69 5.05
N VAL A 344 15.46 18.70 4.41
CA VAL A 344 15.98 17.32 4.32
C VAL A 344 16.88 17.12 3.09
N PHE A 345 16.49 17.63 1.92
CA PHE A 345 17.17 17.36 0.65
C PHE A 345 17.96 18.53 0.10
N GLY A 346 17.78 19.74 0.63
CA GLY A 346 18.43 20.96 0.12
C GLY A 346 17.72 21.56 -1.11
N PHE A 347 16.62 20.95 -1.57
CA PHE A 347 15.80 21.44 -2.69
C PHE A 347 14.33 21.10 -2.46
N THR A 348 13.48 21.72 -3.26
CA THR A 348 12.02 21.48 -3.24
C THR A 348 11.59 21.14 -4.67
N PRO A 349 11.17 19.89 -4.96
CA PRO A 349 10.59 19.58 -6.25
C PRO A 349 9.19 20.17 -6.35
N ASP A 350 8.75 20.56 -7.54
CA ASP A 350 7.32 20.65 -7.80
C ASP A 350 6.71 19.24 -7.99
N GLY A 351 5.38 19.16 -8.05
CA GLY A 351 4.70 17.85 -8.16
C GLY A 351 5.00 17.14 -9.48
N GLU A 352 5.19 17.87 -10.57
CA GLU A 352 5.54 17.31 -11.88
C GLU A 352 7.00 16.88 -11.91
N GLY A 353 7.92 17.66 -11.38
CA GLY A 353 9.34 17.32 -11.29
C GLY A 353 9.58 16.04 -10.50
N LEU A 354 8.88 15.85 -9.37
CA LEU A 354 8.95 14.59 -8.62
C LEU A 354 8.41 13.42 -9.44
N SER A 355 7.29 13.62 -10.16
CA SER A 355 6.72 12.59 -11.03
C SER A 355 7.73 12.17 -12.11
N HIS A 356 8.30 13.14 -12.83
CA HIS A 356 9.29 12.89 -13.88
C HIS A 356 10.54 12.18 -13.37
N LEU A 357 11.03 12.52 -12.17
CA LEU A 357 12.16 11.82 -11.55
C LEU A 357 11.85 10.35 -11.30
N LEU A 358 10.65 10.04 -10.80
CA LEU A 358 10.22 8.66 -10.55
C LEU A 358 10.00 7.88 -11.84
N ASP A 359 9.35 8.49 -12.84
CA ASP A 359 9.08 7.87 -14.13
C ASP A 359 10.39 7.53 -14.86
N GLY A 360 11.36 8.44 -14.84
CA GLY A 360 12.69 8.25 -15.45
C GLY A 360 13.55 7.15 -14.81
N ARG A 361 13.15 6.65 -13.63
CA ARG A 361 13.83 5.49 -13.01
C ARG A 361 13.42 4.15 -13.62
N VAL A 362 12.29 4.09 -14.25
CA VAL A 362 11.69 2.83 -14.76
C VAL A 362 11.66 2.79 -16.28
N LEU A 363 11.25 3.91 -16.86
CA LEU A 363 11.12 4.00 -18.31
C LEU A 363 12.45 4.46 -18.91
N PRO A 364 12.92 3.85 -20.01
CA PRO A 364 14.08 4.35 -20.72
C PRO A 364 13.80 5.79 -21.18
N ARG A 365 14.77 6.67 -21.03
CA ARG A 365 14.70 8.01 -21.62
C ARG A 365 14.52 7.87 -23.14
N PRO A 366 13.68 8.69 -23.75
CA PRO A 366 13.50 8.69 -25.20
C PRO A 366 14.80 8.99 -25.94
#